data_481d0bdc40db3bc7d8e088f4e83fa300
#
_entry.id   481d0bdc40db3bc7d8e088f4e83fa300
#
_cell.length_a   1.000
_cell.length_b   1.000
_cell.length_c   1.000
_cell.angle_alpha   90.00
_cell.angle_beta   90.00
_cell.angle_gamma   90.00
#
_symmetry.space_group_name_H-M   'P 1'
#
loop_
_entity.id
_entity.type
_entity.pdbx_description
1 polymer ?
#
loop_
_entity_poly.entity_id
_entity_poly.type
_entity_poly.pdbx_seq_one_letter_code
_entity_poly.pdbx_strand_id
1 'polypeptide(L)'
;MKDLFKNFYIHAEPGPVNTTTGDAMPFTGTVNTTGAMSTTMKTYYDTQLLENAKTKLVFGQLGKKQFLPKGHGDNVEWRKWNTFDKALVPLVEGVIPSAQKFGQSAISVAVHQHGTYTAVSDRLDMHAIDDVIDGASEEMGASGGETADTLVRNELVTGTSVIYADTLDANGVPTSTPVGRYQMAASNNRLTPDTVNKAYTFLKKQKAPFYEGNKYVAVIHPSVAYDLRSHPDWIGVHKYTNAVQEIFSGEIGELHGVRFIETTEAPIFNGGTLFSDAQNYLTFAAYSGADSTASADYGVTSAYKITVAETLTAAIASALVGRKIHVYDTSATAYTETLEIVGATVTGGYIWVAKAPTTTLSAASGSEDKFYPGEGGQSASGPCAVYGTMFFGKDAFGVVDPEGMGMEMIIKDASQIGGPLNQFSTVGYKFETATKILYQNRMARVESCSAYSGTDDAN
;
A
#
# COMPACT_ATOMS: atom_id res chain seq x y z
N MET A 1 -0.58 -28.27 -14.05
CA MET A 1 0.18 -28.10 -12.81
C MET A 1 1.71 -28.18 -12.99
N LYS A 2 2.23 -28.27 -14.21
CA LYS A 2 3.67 -28.28 -14.50
C LYS A 2 4.22 -26.97 -15.09
N ASP A 3 3.37 -26.06 -15.50
CA ASP A 3 3.79 -24.80 -16.15
C ASP A 3 3.70 -23.56 -15.25
N LEU A 4 3.18 -23.68 -14.01
CA LEU A 4 3.12 -22.59 -13.05
C LEU A 4 4.46 -22.28 -12.36
N PHE A 5 5.45 -23.16 -12.51
CA PHE A 5 6.78 -22.99 -11.91
C PHE A 5 7.89 -22.60 -12.90
N LYS A 6 7.57 -22.42 -14.18
CA LYS A 6 8.57 -22.04 -15.18
C LYS A 6 9.04 -20.59 -15.12
N ASN A 7 8.28 -19.71 -14.48
CA ASN A 7 8.65 -18.28 -14.34
C ASN A 7 9.27 -17.91 -13.00
N PHE A 8 9.59 -18.91 -12.14
CA PHE A 8 10.19 -18.65 -10.83
C PHE A 8 11.69 -18.93 -10.75
N TYR A 9 12.32 -19.27 -11.86
CA TYR A 9 13.76 -19.07 -11.98
C TYR A 9 14.00 -17.66 -12.49
N ILE A 10 13.84 -16.69 -11.62
CA ILE A 10 14.65 -15.50 -11.74
C ILE A 10 16.07 -16.03 -11.58
N HIS A 11 16.79 -16.19 -12.68
CA HIS A 11 18.23 -16.03 -12.64
C HIS A 11 18.39 -14.65 -11.96
N ALA A 12 18.73 -14.66 -10.70
CA ALA A 12 19.33 -13.50 -10.09
C ALA A 12 20.65 -13.33 -10.80
N GLU A 13 20.62 -12.68 -11.95
CA GLU A 13 21.83 -12.11 -12.52
C GLU A 13 22.42 -11.27 -11.41
N PRO A 14 23.69 -11.45 -11.06
CA PRO A 14 24.34 -10.60 -10.07
C PRO A 14 24.07 -9.16 -10.50
N GLY A 15 23.49 -8.38 -9.61
CA GLY A 15 23.13 -7.00 -9.87
C GLY A 15 24.34 -6.18 -10.34
N PRO A 16 24.12 -5.02 -10.96
CA PRO A 16 25.19 -4.18 -11.44
C PRO A 16 26.10 -3.75 -10.27
N VAL A 17 27.41 -3.89 -10.48
CA VAL A 17 28.41 -3.40 -9.55
C VAL A 17 28.67 -1.92 -9.85
N ASN A 18 28.62 -1.07 -8.84
CA ASN A 18 28.99 0.34 -8.98
C ASN A 18 30.48 0.45 -9.32
N THR A 19 30.82 1.10 -10.42
CA THR A 19 32.18 1.25 -10.93
C THR A 19 32.53 2.72 -11.16
N THR A 20 33.83 3.02 -11.29
CA THR A 20 34.33 4.37 -11.54
C THR A 20 33.94 4.95 -12.90
N THR A 21 33.63 4.11 -13.87
CA THR A 21 33.27 4.51 -15.24
C THR A 21 31.76 4.61 -15.46
N GLY A 22 30.99 4.21 -14.48
CA GLY A 22 29.53 4.17 -14.60
C GLY A 22 28.99 2.97 -15.36
N ASP A 23 29.86 2.06 -15.76
CA ASP A 23 29.48 0.81 -16.43
C ASP A 23 29.33 -0.29 -15.39
N ALA A 24 28.28 -1.06 -15.46
CA ALA A 24 28.12 -2.27 -14.67
C ALA A 24 29.17 -3.30 -15.13
N MET A 25 29.97 -3.83 -14.21
CA MET A 25 30.96 -4.87 -14.51
C MET A 25 30.30 -6.18 -14.89
N PRO A 26 30.96 -7.02 -15.65
CA PRO A 26 30.85 -7.43 -17.05
C PRO A 26 29.81 -8.49 -17.26
N PHE A 27 28.67 -8.36 -16.69
CA PHE A 27 27.54 -9.19 -17.05
C PHE A 27 26.88 -8.48 -18.23
N THR A 28 26.94 -9.09 -19.38
CA THR A 28 26.42 -8.65 -20.66
C THR A 28 24.97 -8.14 -20.51
N GLY A 29 24.83 -6.91 -20.06
CA GLY A 29 23.55 -6.26 -19.82
C GLY A 29 23.67 -4.76 -19.98
N THR A 30 22.61 -4.13 -20.19
CA THR A 30 22.43 -2.70 -20.46
C THR A 30 23.22 -1.82 -19.49
N VAL A 31 24.00 -0.88 -20.02
CA VAL A 31 24.68 0.16 -19.26
C VAL A 31 23.68 0.85 -18.34
N ASN A 32 23.80 0.67 -17.04
CA ASN A 32 22.98 1.38 -16.07
C ASN A 32 23.66 2.68 -15.69
N THR A 33 23.40 3.73 -16.46
CA THR A 33 23.94 5.08 -16.21
C THR A 33 23.43 5.71 -14.92
N THR A 34 22.38 5.14 -14.30
CA THR A 34 21.77 5.65 -13.07
C THR A 34 22.50 5.21 -11.79
N GLY A 35 23.32 4.16 -11.84
CA GLY A 35 24.09 3.66 -10.70
C GLY A 35 25.56 4.09 -10.70
N ALA A 36 25.93 5.03 -11.56
CA ALA A 36 27.32 5.46 -11.70
C ALA A 36 27.75 6.44 -10.62
N MET A 37 28.70 6.04 -9.80
CA MET A 37 29.36 6.90 -8.80
C MET A 37 30.52 7.73 -9.41
N SER A 38 30.56 7.88 -10.74
CA SER A 38 31.66 8.56 -11.45
C SER A 38 31.81 10.05 -11.12
N THR A 39 30.77 10.68 -10.64
CA THR A 39 30.78 12.08 -10.19
C THR A 39 31.53 12.26 -8.89
N THR A 40 31.47 11.30 -7.98
CA THR A 40 32.18 11.30 -6.70
C THR A 40 33.70 11.34 -6.86
N MET A 41 34.22 10.86 -7.98
CA MET A 41 35.66 10.81 -8.27
C MET A 41 36.17 11.98 -9.08
N LYS A 42 35.31 12.73 -9.73
CA LYS A 42 35.69 13.83 -10.66
C LYS A 42 35.57 15.23 -10.07
N THR A 43 34.80 15.35 -8.98
CA THR A 43 34.50 16.62 -8.36
C THR A 43 34.91 16.59 -6.89
N TYR A 44 35.59 17.63 -6.40
CA TYR A 44 35.80 17.79 -4.97
C TYR A 44 34.48 18.19 -4.35
N TYR A 45 33.95 17.33 -3.49
CA TYR A 45 32.75 17.62 -2.71
C TYR A 45 33.12 18.21 -1.37
N ASP A 46 32.40 19.24 -0.97
CA ASP A 46 32.30 19.55 0.44
C ASP A 46 31.50 18.39 1.08
N THR A 47 32.14 17.65 1.99
CA THR A 47 31.69 16.39 2.61
C THR A 47 30.48 16.58 3.55
N GLN A 48 29.59 17.51 3.26
CA GLN A 48 28.27 17.53 3.88
C GLN A 48 27.38 16.54 3.15
N LEU A 49 27.46 15.29 3.63
CA LEU A 49 26.41 14.32 3.36
C LEU A 49 25.07 14.94 3.75
N LEU A 50 24.22 15.19 2.76
CA LEU A 50 22.81 15.44 3.01
C LEU A 50 22.32 14.24 3.81
N GLU A 51 22.08 14.44 5.11
CA GLU A 51 21.39 13.43 5.90
C GLU A 51 20.03 13.22 5.26
N ASN A 52 19.90 12.12 4.53
CA ASN A 52 18.60 11.68 4.05
C ASN A 52 17.70 11.53 5.26
N ALA A 53 16.59 12.23 5.23
CA ALA A 53 15.62 12.19 6.32
C ALA A 53 15.12 10.74 6.47
N LYS A 54 15.64 10.04 7.48
CA LYS A 54 15.28 8.64 7.75
C LYS A 54 13.81 8.57 8.07
N THR A 55 13.08 7.82 7.29
CA THR A 55 11.66 7.58 7.52
C THR A 55 11.47 6.90 8.86
N LYS A 56 10.62 7.46 9.72
CA LYS A 56 10.31 6.83 10.99
C LYS A 56 9.44 5.59 10.75
N LEU A 57 9.89 4.46 11.21
CA LEU A 57 9.14 3.20 11.17
C LEU A 57 7.98 3.28 12.15
N VAL A 58 6.75 3.22 11.68
CA VAL A 58 5.55 3.42 12.48
C VAL A 58 4.68 2.18 12.59
N PHE A 59 4.36 1.54 11.45
CA PHE A 59 3.40 0.42 11.43
C PHE A 59 3.87 -0.78 12.23
N GLY A 60 5.15 -1.17 12.09
CA GLY A 60 5.72 -2.32 12.79
C GLY A 60 5.67 -2.21 14.31
N GLN A 61 5.65 -0.99 14.86
CA GLN A 61 5.58 -0.75 16.30
C GLN A 61 4.17 -0.89 16.89
N LEU A 62 3.13 -0.66 16.07
CA LEU A 62 1.74 -0.67 16.50
C LEU A 62 1.14 -2.08 16.58
N GLY A 63 1.78 -3.08 15.98
CA GLY A 63 1.33 -4.46 15.96
C GLY A 63 1.58 -5.20 17.27
N LYS A 64 0.79 -6.24 17.53
CA LYS A 64 1.07 -7.21 18.59
C LYS A 64 2.27 -8.05 18.17
N LYS A 65 3.40 -7.87 18.85
CA LYS A 65 4.61 -8.66 18.58
C LYS A 65 4.45 -10.08 19.06
N GLN A 66 4.78 -11.03 18.19
CA GLN A 66 4.82 -12.46 18.50
C GLN A 66 6.22 -12.97 18.26
N PHE A 67 6.85 -13.42 19.31
CA PHE A 67 8.16 -14.04 19.25
C PHE A 67 8.07 -15.47 18.69
N LEU A 68 8.91 -15.82 17.72
CA LEU A 68 9.04 -17.16 17.17
C LEU A 68 10.41 -17.73 17.57
N PRO A 69 10.47 -18.73 18.49
CA PRO A 69 11.72 -19.34 18.91
C PRO A 69 12.37 -20.13 17.76
N LYS A 70 13.71 -20.18 17.75
CA LYS A 70 14.48 -20.95 16.77
C LYS A 70 14.13 -22.43 16.84
N GLY A 71 13.90 -23.04 15.66
CA GLY A 71 13.62 -24.49 15.56
C GLY A 71 12.14 -24.89 15.71
N HIS A 72 11.21 -23.93 15.74
CA HIS A 72 9.77 -24.19 15.85
C HIS A 72 8.98 -24.09 14.53
N GLY A 73 9.68 -24.19 13.41
CA GLY A 73 9.06 -24.09 12.07
C GLY A 73 8.93 -22.64 11.58
N ASP A 74 8.33 -22.49 10.42
CA ASP A 74 8.17 -21.21 9.69
C ASP A 74 6.75 -20.64 9.75
N ASN A 75 5.83 -21.33 10.44
CA ASN A 75 4.43 -20.93 10.56
C ASN A 75 4.09 -20.51 11.98
N VAL A 76 3.47 -19.35 12.13
CA VAL A 76 2.94 -18.85 13.39
C VAL A 76 1.41 -18.89 13.36
N GLU A 77 0.81 -19.41 14.41
CA GLU A 77 -0.64 -19.51 14.57
C GLU A 77 -1.11 -18.69 15.77
N TRP A 78 -2.00 -17.73 15.53
CA TRP A 78 -2.73 -17.03 16.58
C TRP A 78 -4.09 -17.66 16.79
N ARG A 79 -4.40 -17.99 18.06
CA ARG A 79 -5.68 -18.58 18.44
C ARG A 79 -6.58 -17.53 19.04
N LYS A 80 -7.82 -17.53 18.58
CA LYS A 80 -8.87 -16.63 19.01
C LYS A 80 -10.02 -17.43 19.58
N TRP A 81 -10.47 -17.06 20.76
CA TRP A 81 -11.67 -17.64 21.38
C TRP A 81 -12.92 -16.90 20.90
N ASN A 82 -13.96 -17.65 20.58
CA ASN A 82 -15.24 -17.05 20.21
C ASN A 82 -15.95 -16.55 21.48
N THR A 83 -16.63 -15.42 21.35
CA THR A 83 -17.40 -14.84 22.44
C THR A 83 -18.64 -15.69 22.71
N PHE A 84 -18.95 -15.92 23.98
CA PHE A 84 -20.21 -16.54 24.36
C PHE A 84 -21.42 -15.64 24.09
N ASP A 85 -22.56 -16.26 23.81
CA ASP A 85 -23.82 -15.54 23.72
C ASP A 85 -24.28 -15.03 25.07
N LYS A 86 -25.03 -13.95 25.08
CA LYS A 86 -25.58 -13.39 26.31
C LYS A 86 -26.65 -14.32 26.88
N ALA A 87 -26.57 -14.62 28.19
CA ALA A 87 -27.60 -15.34 28.90
C ALA A 87 -28.80 -14.42 29.23
N LEU A 88 -29.72 -14.25 28.29
CA LEU A 88 -30.86 -13.33 28.43
C LEU A 88 -32.12 -14.03 29.02
N VAL A 89 -32.12 -15.34 29.05
CA VAL A 89 -33.28 -16.12 29.56
C VAL A 89 -33.08 -16.36 31.05
N PRO A 90 -34.06 -16.02 31.90
CA PRO A 90 -34.03 -16.34 33.32
C PRO A 90 -33.92 -17.85 33.57
N LEU A 91 -33.17 -18.24 34.59
CA LEU A 91 -33.08 -19.63 35.00
C LEU A 91 -34.39 -20.08 35.65
N VAL A 92 -34.81 -21.30 35.32
CA VAL A 92 -35.96 -21.93 35.95
C VAL A 92 -35.46 -22.83 37.08
N GLU A 93 -36.06 -22.72 38.24
CA GLU A 93 -35.71 -23.50 39.42
C GLU A 93 -35.83 -25.01 39.15
N GLY A 94 -34.77 -25.75 39.48
CA GLY A 94 -34.73 -27.20 39.28
C GLY A 94 -34.44 -27.67 37.82
N VAL A 95 -34.28 -26.76 36.87
CA VAL A 95 -33.96 -27.10 35.48
C VAL A 95 -32.53 -26.72 35.15
N ILE A 96 -31.73 -27.69 34.65
CA ILE A 96 -30.36 -27.44 34.19
C ILE A 96 -30.41 -26.72 32.83
N PRO A 97 -29.84 -25.52 32.70
CA PRO A 97 -29.78 -24.80 31.43
C PRO A 97 -28.91 -25.54 30.41
N SER A 98 -29.16 -25.31 29.13
CA SER A 98 -28.32 -25.85 28.06
C SER A 98 -26.92 -25.20 28.09
N ALA A 99 -25.87 -26.02 27.95
CA ALA A 99 -24.51 -25.53 27.88
C ALA A 99 -24.21 -24.85 26.56
N GLN A 100 -23.48 -23.72 26.62
CA GLN A 100 -22.95 -23.06 25.42
C GLN A 100 -21.70 -23.77 24.91
N LYS A 101 -21.54 -23.84 23.58
CA LYS A 101 -20.33 -24.39 22.98
C LYS A 101 -19.21 -23.38 22.99
N PHE A 102 -18.04 -23.82 23.43
CA PHE A 102 -16.81 -23.03 23.39
C PHE A 102 -16.09 -23.29 22.07
N GLY A 103 -15.98 -22.25 21.23
CA GLY A 103 -15.36 -22.32 19.92
C GLY A 103 -14.01 -21.59 19.90
N GLN A 104 -13.12 -22.06 19.05
CA GLN A 104 -11.81 -21.45 18.79
C GLN A 104 -11.63 -21.31 17.30
N SER A 105 -11.08 -20.17 16.85
CA SER A 105 -10.61 -19.94 15.50
C SER A 105 -9.12 -19.66 15.50
N ALA A 106 -8.42 -20.16 14.49
CA ALA A 106 -6.98 -19.98 14.33
C ALA A 106 -6.70 -19.12 13.09
N ILE A 107 -5.69 -18.28 13.17
CA ILE A 107 -5.16 -17.49 12.06
C ILE A 107 -3.67 -17.85 11.96
N SER A 108 -3.25 -18.41 10.83
CA SER A 108 -1.87 -18.79 10.57
C SER A 108 -1.23 -17.87 9.54
N VAL A 109 0.07 -17.66 9.67
CA VAL A 109 0.90 -16.94 8.71
C VAL A 109 2.26 -17.61 8.59
N ALA A 110 2.77 -17.72 7.37
CA ALA A 110 4.13 -18.15 7.11
C ALA A 110 5.10 -16.97 7.20
N VAL A 111 6.26 -17.19 7.79
CA VAL A 111 7.35 -16.22 7.86
C VAL A 111 8.16 -16.29 6.58
N HIS A 112 8.50 -15.13 6.02
CA HIS A 112 9.31 -15.02 4.81
C HIS A 112 10.56 -14.20 5.05
N GLN A 113 11.66 -14.62 4.39
CA GLN A 113 12.92 -13.90 4.42
C GLN A 113 12.95 -12.84 3.31
N HIS A 114 13.34 -11.62 3.67
CA HIS A 114 13.52 -10.48 2.78
C HIS A 114 14.93 -9.94 2.92
N GLY A 115 15.48 -9.41 1.82
CA GLY A 115 16.80 -8.80 1.85
C GLY A 115 17.24 -8.37 0.46
N THR A 116 18.22 -7.48 0.45
CA THR A 116 18.91 -7.02 -0.77
C THR A 116 20.36 -6.70 -0.46
N TYR A 117 21.17 -6.54 -1.49
CA TYR A 117 22.56 -6.16 -1.35
C TYR A 117 23.02 -5.26 -2.50
N THR A 118 24.05 -4.47 -2.26
CA THR A 118 24.80 -3.74 -3.28
C THR A 118 26.24 -4.22 -3.31
N ALA A 119 26.88 -4.13 -4.48
CA ALA A 119 28.29 -4.46 -4.65
C ALA A 119 29.10 -3.21 -5.01
N VAL A 120 30.25 -3.05 -4.39
CA VAL A 120 31.18 -1.93 -4.56
C VAL A 120 32.51 -2.50 -5.08
N SER A 121 33.04 -1.92 -6.16
CA SER A 121 34.35 -2.37 -6.66
C SER A 121 35.49 -1.85 -5.79
N ASP A 122 36.56 -2.64 -5.66
CA ASP A 122 37.79 -2.30 -4.95
C ASP A 122 38.42 -1.01 -5.48
N ARG A 123 38.33 -0.79 -6.80
CA ARG A 123 38.85 0.43 -7.44
C ARG A 123 38.04 1.67 -7.06
N LEU A 124 36.71 1.53 -6.92
CA LEU A 124 35.87 2.62 -6.46
C LEU A 124 36.17 2.97 -5.00
N ASP A 125 36.25 1.96 -4.14
CA ASP A 125 36.58 2.11 -2.72
C ASP A 125 37.95 2.77 -2.50
N MET A 126 38.96 2.35 -3.28
CA MET A 126 40.33 2.89 -3.19
C MET A 126 40.46 4.32 -3.69
N HIS A 127 39.66 4.76 -4.65
CA HIS A 127 39.82 6.08 -5.31
C HIS A 127 38.69 7.07 -4.95
N ALA A 128 37.66 6.66 -4.27
CA ALA A 128 36.61 7.55 -3.79
C ALA A 128 37.19 8.49 -2.69
N ILE A 129 36.72 9.71 -2.66
CA ILE A 129 37.07 10.68 -1.61
C ILE A 129 36.30 10.38 -0.34
N ASP A 130 35.07 9.96 -0.48
CA ASP A 130 34.15 9.61 0.61
C ASP A 130 34.20 8.09 0.89
N ASP A 131 33.86 7.68 2.11
CA ASP A 131 33.73 6.28 2.47
C ASP A 131 32.44 5.71 1.85
N VAL A 132 32.61 4.99 0.75
CA VAL A 132 31.49 4.43 -0.03
C VAL A 132 30.81 3.29 0.71
N ILE A 133 31.56 2.51 1.51
CA ILE A 133 31.02 1.36 2.25
C ILE A 133 30.13 1.84 3.41
N ASP A 134 30.58 2.86 4.13
CA ASP A 134 29.80 3.45 5.21
C ASP A 134 28.53 4.11 4.68
N GLY A 135 28.62 4.90 3.60
CA GLY A 135 27.46 5.48 2.94
C GLY A 135 26.48 4.43 2.42
N ALA A 136 26.97 3.36 1.79
CA ALA A 136 26.13 2.25 1.34
C ALA A 136 25.46 1.52 2.52
N SER A 137 26.15 1.35 3.65
CA SER A 137 25.58 0.68 4.82
C SER A 137 24.47 1.51 5.47
N GLU A 138 24.61 2.83 5.50
CA GLU A 138 23.58 3.73 6.02
C GLU A 138 22.30 3.69 5.17
N GLU A 139 22.44 3.83 3.85
CA GLU A 139 21.31 3.75 2.91
C GLU A 139 20.64 2.36 2.90
N MET A 140 21.42 1.29 3.00
CA MET A 140 20.89 -0.07 3.12
C MET A 140 20.12 -0.26 4.44
N GLY A 141 20.58 0.34 5.54
CA GLY A 141 19.87 0.31 6.81
C GLY A 141 18.51 1.02 6.74
N ALA A 142 18.48 2.20 6.12
CA ALA A 142 17.26 2.95 5.89
C ALA A 142 16.27 2.17 5.00
N SER A 143 16.74 1.66 3.85
CA SER A 143 15.95 0.84 2.92
C SER A 143 15.38 -0.41 3.58
N GLY A 144 16.17 -1.09 4.45
CA GLY A 144 15.70 -2.26 5.19
C GLY A 144 14.54 -1.94 6.12
N GLY A 145 14.65 -0.81 6.83
CA GLY A 145 13.58 -0.34 7.71
C GLY A 145 12.30 0.00 6.94
N GLU A 146 12.42 0.76 5.86
CA GLU A 146 11.29 1.10 4.98
C GLU A 146 10.63 -0.14 4.39
N THR A 147 11.44 -1.13 3.96
CA THR A 147 10.92 -2.41 3.45
C THR A 147 10.10 -3.14 4.52
N ALA A 148 10.59 -3.19 5.75
CA ALA A 148 9.87 -3.85 6.84
C ALA A 148 8.52 -3.17 7.13
N ASP A 149 8.48 -1.84 7.17
CA ASP A 149 7.25 -1.08 7.42
C ASP A 149 6.26 -1.19 6.25
N THR A 150 6.76 -1.17 5.02
CA THR A 150 5.97 -1.37 3.79
C THR A 150 5.30 -2.74 3.75
N LEU A 151 5.99 -3.82 4.15
CA LEU A 151 5.40 -5.16 4.23
C LEU A 151 4.24 -5.22 5.22
N VAL A 152 4.39 -4.59 6.39
CA VAL A 152 3.32 -4.46 7.38
C VAL A 152 2.15 -3.67 6.80
N ARG A 153 2.40 -2.50 6.22
CA ARG A 153 1.40 -1.65 5.59
C ARG A 153 0.60 -2.39 4.51
N ASN A 154 1.27 -3.11 3.63
CA ASN A 154 0.62 -3.83 2.53
C ASN A 154 -0.35 -4.90 3.04
N GLU A 155 -0.02 -5.63 4.10
CA GLU A 155 -0.98 -6.54 4.73
C GLU A 155 -2.17 -5.77 5.34
N LEU A 156 -1.94 -4.64 6.00
CA LEU A 156 -3.00 -3.83 6.59
C LEU A 156 -3.96 -3.24 5.56
N VAL A 157 -3.47 -2.92 4.37
CA VAL A 157 -4.28 -2.45 3.23
C VAL A 157 -5.28 -3.52 2.75
N THR A 158 -5.04 -4.80 2.99
CA THR A 158 -6.00 -5.87 2.66
C THR A 158 -7.26 -5.84 3.54
N GLY A 159 -7.26 -5.04 4.60
CA GLY A 159 -8.39 -4.88 5.52
C GLY A 159 -9.68 -4.44 4.82
N THR A 160 -10.81 -5.04 5.23
CA THR A 160 -12.12 -4.82 4.62
C THR A 160 -12.94 -3.69 5.25
N SER A 161 -12.53 -3.19 6.44
CA SER A 161 -13.22 -2.10 7.13
C SER A 161 -12.80 -0.75 6.56
N VAL A 162 -13.46 -0.31 5.49
CA VAL A 162 -13.15 0.95 4.81
C VAL A 162 -14.26 1.97 5.03
N ILE A 163 -13.87 3.22 5.32
CA ILE A 163 -14.75 4.38 5.44
C ILE A 163 -14.25 5.42 4.42
N TYR A 164 -15.11 5.88 3.55
CA TYR A 164 -14.78 6.92 2.58
C TYR A 164 -15.11 8.29 3.15
N ALA A 165 -14.24 9.26 2.90
CA ALA A 165 -14.49 10.66 3.28
C ALA A 165 -15.67 11.21 2.46
N ASP A 166 -16.57 11.91 3.14
CA ASP A 166 -17.74 12.49 2.50
C ASP A 166 -17.35 13.51 1.43
N THR A 167 -18.18 13.62 0.42
CA THR A 167 -18.09 14.70 -0.57
C THR A 167 -18.61 15.97 0.06
N LEU A 168 -17.79 17.01 0.08
CA LEU A 168 -18.10 18.31 0.65
C LEU A 168 -18.58 19.26 -0.45
N ASP A 169 -19.49 20.14 -0.11
CA ASP A 169 -19.86 21.28 -0.96
C ASP A 169 -18.82 22.43 -0.85
N ALA A 170 -19.06 23.53 -1.55
CA ALA A 170 -18.20 24.72 -1.52
C ALA A 170 -18.09 25.37 -0.13
N ASN A 171 -19.03 25.08 0.76
CA ASN A 171 -19.06 25.57 2.15
C ASN A 171 -18.46 24.57 3.15
N GLY A 172 -17.97 23.43 2.67
CA GLY A 172 -17.43 22.37 3.52
C GLY A 172 -18.48 21.50 4.20
N VAL A 173 -19.73 21.52 3.73
CA VAL A 173 -20.83 20.72 4.29
C VAL A 173 -20.89 19.38 3.55
N PRO A 174 -20.98 18.23 4.27
CA PRO A 174 -21.13 16.92 3.65
C PRO A 174 -22.43 16.82 2.84
N THR A 175 -22.31 16.39 1.58
CA THR A 175 -23.46 16.22 0.66
C THR A 175 -23.76 14.76 0.37
N SER A 176 -22.74 13.94 0.20
CA SER A 176 -22.88 12.51 -0.09
C SER A 176 -21.65 11.74 0.39
N THR A 177 -21.82 10.44 0.63
CA THR A 177 -20.71 9.53 0.95
C THR A 177 -20.39 8.67 -0.27
N PRO A 178 -19.14 8.69 -0.80
CA PRO A 178 -18.74 7.83 -1.89
C PRO A 178 -18.86 6.35 -1.51
N VAL A 179 -19.14 5.50 -2.50
CA VAL A 179 -19.11 4.02 -2.33
C VAL A 179 -17.77 3.39 -2.74
N GLY A 180 -16.86 4.17 -3.31
CA GLY A 180 -15.55 3.70 -3.73
C GLY A 180 -14.59 4.85 -4.05
N ARG A 181 -13.31 4.54 -4.16
CA ARG A 181 -12.25 5.50 -4.49
C ARG A 181 -12.51 6.28 -5.77
N TYR A 182 -13.03 5.59 -6.79
CA TYR A 182 -13.32 6.15 -8.11
C TYR A 182 -14.34 7.30 -8.11
N GLN A 183 -15.08 7.48 -7.02
CA GLN A 183 -16.03 8.60 -6.85
C GLN A 183 -15.40 9.78 -6.09
N MET A 184 -14.17 9.65 -5.63
CA MET A 184 -13.51 10.66 -4.80
C MET A 184 -12.75 11.66 -5.68
N ALA A 185 -12.81 12.93 -5.31
CA ALA A 185 -12.09 14.01 -5.99
C ALA A 185 -11.31 14.85 -4.97
N ALA A 186 -10.09 15.24 -5.34
CA ALA A 186 -9.18 15.98 -4.46
C ALA A 186 -9.78 17.24 -3.86
N SER A 187 -10.64 17.96 -4.61
CA SER A 187 -11.28 19.18 -4.14
C SER A 187 -12.34 18.97 -3.05
N ASN A 188 -12.99 17.80 -3.04
CA ASN A 188 -14.25 17.63 -2.32
C ASN A 188 -14.22 16.54 -1.24
N ASN A 189 -13.32 15.56 -1.33
CA ASN A 189 -13.30 14.40 -0.42
C ASN A 189 -12.11 14.46 0.54
N ARG A 190 -12.01 15.52 1.32
CA ARG A 190 -10.93 15.72 2.29
C ARG A 190 -11.23 15.04 3.61
N LEU A 191 -10.18 14.74 4.37
CA LEU A 191 -10.34 14.29 5.74
C LEU A 191 -10.83 15.45 6.63
N THR A 192 -11.97 15.25 7.27
CA THR A 192 -12.57 16.23 8.19
C THR A 192 -12.66 15.67 9.61
N PRO A 193 -12.78 16.50 10.65
CA PRO A 193 -13.05 16.07 12.02
C PRO A 193 -14.29 15.17 12.14
N ASP A 194 -15.32 15.40 11.33
CA ASP A 194 -16.52 14.56 11.31
C ASP A 194 -16.19 13.13 10.81
N THR A 195 -15.38 13.01 9.77
CA THR A 195 -14.93 11.70 9.27
C THR A 195 -14.08 10.96 10.32
N VAL A 196 -13.24 11.68 11.07
CA VAL A 196 -12.50 11.11 12.22
C VAL A 196 -13.46 10.59 13.29
N ASN A 197 -14.49 11.37 13.62
CA ASN A 197 -15.51 10.96 14.57
C ASN A 197 -16.32 9.74 14.09
N LYS A 198 -16.58 9.62 12.79
CA LYS A 198 -17.19 8.40 12.19
C LYS A 198 -16.30 7.18 12.41
N ALA A 199 -14.99 7.30 12.16
CA ALA A 199 -14.05 6.21 12.38
C ALA A 199 -13.95 5.83 13.88
N TYR A 200 -13.88 6.80 14.78
CA TYR A 200 -13.91 6.58 16.21
C TYR A 200 -15.19 5.85 16.65
N THR A 201 -16.35 6.32 16.18
CA THR A 201 -17.66 5.73 16.49
C THR A 201 -17.78 4.31 15.95
N PHE A 202 -17.24 4.05 14.75
CA PHE A 202 -17.18 2.72 14.17
C PHE A 202 -16.41 1.75 15.07
N LEU A 203 -15.19 2.09 15.50
CA LEU A 203 -14.38 1.27 16.40
C LEU A 203 -15.07 1.04 17.75
N LYS A 204 -15.70 2.07 18.31
CA LYS A 204 -16.48 1.96 19.55
C LYS A 204 -17.68 1.03 19.40
N LYS A 205 -18.43 1.14 18.31
CA LYS A 205 -19.57 0.26 17.99
C LYS A 205 -19.14 -1.20 17.90
N GLN A 206 -17.94 -1.45 17.35
CA GLN A 206 -17.34 -2.77 17.28
C GLN A 206 -16.73 -3.25 18.61
N LYS A 207 -16.83 -2.44 19.69
CA LYS A 207 -16.22 -2.71 21.00
C LYS A 207 -14.71 -2.96 20.93
N ALA A 208 -14.02 -2.27 20.02
CA ALA A 208 -12.58 -2.34 19.93
C ALA A 208 -11.95 -1.80 21.23
N PRO A 209 -10.98 -2.51 21.84
CA PRO A 209 -10.26 -1.97 23.00
C PRO A 209 -9.39 -0.79 22.54
N PHE A 210 -9.24 0.20 23.42
CA PHE A 210 -8.34 1.31 23.19
C PHE A 210 -6.90 0.85 23.10
N TYR A 211 -6.09 1.57 22.34
CA TYR A 211 -4.67 1.29 22.18
C TYR A 211 -3.90 1.71 23.43
N GLU A 212 -4.03 2.97 23.85
CA GLU A 212 -3.35 3.53 25.02
C GLU A 212 -4.21 4.66 25.63
N GLY A 213 -4.25 4.73 26.95
CA GLY A 213 -4.81 5.87 27.68
C GLY A 213 -6.23 6.27 27.26
N ASN A 214 -7.12 5.35 26.97
CA ASN A 214 -8.48 5.60 26.45
C ASN A 214 -8.54 6.20 25.02
N LYS A 215 -7.49 6.01 24.22
CA LYS A 215 -7.39 6.57 22.88
C LYS A 215 -7.12 5.49 21.86
N TYR A 216 -7.60 5.71 20.64
CA TYR A 216 -7.18 4.97 19.45
C TYR A 216 -5.97 5.66 18.82
N VAL A 217 -5.23 4.95 17.99
CA VAL A 217 -4.10 5.51 17.22
C VAL A 217 -4.49 5.53 15.75
N ALA A 218 -4.15 6.62 15.08
CA ALA A 218 -4.30 6.75 13.64
C ALA A 218 -2.95 7.09 13.00
N VAL A 219 -2.63 6.41 11.90
CA VAL A 219 -1.47 6.70 11.06
C VAL A 219 -1.95 7.44 9.83
N ILE A 220 -1.39 8.62 9.57
CA ILE A 220 -1.84 9.56 8.56
C ILE A 220 -0.68 10.01 7.66
N HIS A 221 -0.98 10.26 6.38
CA HIS A 221 -0.02 10.85 5.45
C HIS A 221 0.10 12.37 5.65
N PRO A 222 1.30 12.98 5.47
CA PRO A 222 1.52 14.42 5.62
C PRO A 222 0.56 15.29 4.79
N SER A 223 0.26 14.91 3.57
CA SER A 223 -0.68 15.63 2.70
C SER A 223 -2.09 15.72 3.29
N VAL A 224 -2.57 14.64 3.90
CA VAL A 224 -3.90 14.61 4.56
C VAL A 224 -3.86 15.31 5.92
N ALA A 225 -2.73 15.21 6.61
CA ALA A 225 -2.52 15.92 7.87
C ALA A 225 -2.60 17.43 7.70
N TYR A 226 -2.17 17.95 6.54
CA TYR A 226 -2.32 19.37 6.19
C TYR A 226 -3.80 19.79 6.19
N ASP A 227 -4.68 19.00 5.56
CA ASP A 227 -6.11 19.30 5.50
C ASP A 227 -6.76 19.31 6.90
N LEU A 228 -6.40 18.31 7.72
CA LEU A 228 -6.92 18.19 9.09
C LEU A 228 -6.45 19.37 9.96
N ARG A 229 -5.17 19.75 9.89
CA ARG A 229 -4.60 20.90 10.63
C ARG A 229 -5.17 22.24 10.18
N SER A 230 -5.58 22.35 8.93
CA SER A 230 -6.16 23.56 8.37
C SER A 230 -7.64 23.74 8.73
N HIS A 231 -8.30 22.73 9.30
CA HIS A 231 -9.71 22.79 9.63
C HIS A 231 -9.97 23.67 10.86
N PRO A 232 -11.00 24.56 10.84
CA PRO A 232 -11.30 25.48 11.94
C PRO A 232 -11.50 24.81 13.29
N ASP A 233 -12.14 23.64 13.32
CA ASP A 233 -12.40 22.89 14.56
C ASP A 233 -11.10 22.36 15.17
N TRP A 234 -10.15 21.90 14.36
CA TRP A 234 -8.82 21.51 14.82
C TRP A 234 -8.10 22.68 15.48
N ILE A 235 -8.07 23.83 14.80
CA ILE A 235 -7.45 25.05 15.30
C ILE A 235 -8.13 25.51 16.61
N GLY A 236 -9.45 25.39 16.68
CA GLY A 236 -10.23 25.74 17.87
C GLY A 236 -9.86 24.91 19.10
N VAL A 237 -9.77 23.58 18.96
CA VAL A 237 -9.39 22.67 20.05
C VAL A 237 -7.98 22.95 20.55
N HIS A 238 -7.01 23.14 19.64
CA HIS A 238 -5.60 23.35 20.00
C HIS A 238 -5.30 24.74 20.60
N LYS A 239 -6.14 25.74 20.37
CA LYS A 239 -5.99 27.05 21.02
C LYS A 239 -6.19 27.02 22.54
N TYR A 240 -6.93 26.03 23.05
CA TYR A 240 -7.27 25.91 24.47
C TYR A 240 -6.47 24.85 25.22
N THR A 241 -5.66 24.08 24.51
CA THR A 241 -4.83 23.02 25.11
C THR A 241 -3.38 23.49 25.22
N ASN A 242 -2.73 23.30 26.38
CA ASN A 242 -1.30 23.58 26.57
C ASN A 242 -0.44 22.53 25.83
N ALA A 243 -0.52 22.52 24.51
CA ALA A 243 0.09 21.51 23.61
C ALA A 243 1.56 21.75 23.31
N VAL A 244 2.34 22.30 24.24
CA VAL A 244 3.77 22.61 23.98
C VAL A 244 4.66 21.35 23.97
N GLN A 245 4.20 20.24 24.52
CA GLN A 245 5.00 18.98 24.56
C GLN A 245 4.86 18.07 23.33
N GLU A 246 3.82 18.24 22.53
CA GLU A 246 3.49 17.33 21.41
C GLU A 246 4.24 17.66 20.11
N ILE A 247 4.77 18.87 19.98
CA ILE A 247 5.40 19.37 18.74
C ILE A 247 6.74 18.67 18.42
N PHE A 248 7.38 18.04 19.43
CA PHE A 248 8.73 17.49 19.27
C PHE A 248 8.80 15.99 18.93
N SER A 249 7.69 15.26 18.95
CA SER A 249 7.72 13.79 18.81
C SER A 249 7.19 13.25 17.48
N GLY A 250 6.87 14.11 16.50
CA GLY A 250 6.24 13.71 15.23
C GLY A 250 4.75 13.36 15.37
N GLU A 251 4.16 13.63 16.53
CA GLU A 251 2.73 13.57 16.73
C GLU A 251 2.09 14.88 16.27
N ILE A 252 0.97 14.76 15.54
CA ILE A 252 0.25 15.94 15.07
C ILE A 252 -0.64 16.49 16.19
N GLY A 253 -1.07 15.64 17.12
CA GLY A 253 -1.98 15.94 18.20
C GLY A 253 -3.13 14.94 18.31
N GLU A 254 -4.16 15.30 19.07
CA GLU A 254 -5.30 14.46 19.36
C GLU A 254 -6.61 15.12 18.96
N LEU A 255 -7.51 14.33 18.36
CA LEU A 255 -8.84 14.77 18.03
C LEU A 255 -9.84 13.63 18.25
N HIS A 256 -10.97 13.94 18.92
CA HIS A 256 -12.04 12.97 19.20
C HIS A 256 -11.59 11.65 19.85
N GLY A 257 -10.53 11.69 20.68
CA GLY A 257 -9.99 10.48 21.33
C GLY A 257 -9.15 9.60 20.39
N VAL A 258 -8.64 10.18 19.32
CA VAL A 258 -7.69 9.56 18.40
C VAL A 258 -6.38 10.35 18.42
N ARG A 259 -5.26 9.65 18.59
CA ARG A 259 -3.91 10.18 18.51
C ARG A 259 -3.37 9.95 17.11
N PHE A 260 -2.85 10.98 16.46
CA PHE A 260 -2.35 10.92 15.11
C PHE A 260 -0.83 10.84 15.05
N ILE A 261 -0.33 9.90 14.26
CA ILE A 261 1.09 9.72 13.96
C ILE A 261 1.26 9.96 12.46
N GLU A 262 2.18 10.84 12.09
CA GLU A 262 2.46 11.20 10.69
C GLU A 262 3.56 10.31 10.14
N THR A 263 3.35 9.78 8.93
CA THR A 263 4.37 9.03 8.18
C THR A 263 4.14 9.18 6.68
N THR A 264 5.22 9.26 5.92
CA THR A 264 5.21 9.25 4.46
C THR A 264 4.83 7.89 3.89
N GLU A 265 5.02 6.82 4.69
CA GLU A 265 4.70 5.45 4.32
C GLU A 265 3.20 5.09 4.48
N ALA A 266 2.34 6.04 4.84
CA ALA A 266 0.90 5.81 4.85
C ALA A 266 0.42 5.50 3.42
N PRO A 267 -0.52 4.53 3.24
CA PRO A 267 -0.87 4.03 1.91
C PRO A 267 -1.47 5.12 1.01
N ILE A 268 -0.97 5.18 -0.21
CA ILE A 268 -1.44 6.05 -1.28
C ILE A 268 -1.97 5.17 -2.40
N PHE A 269 -3.19 5.43 -2.82
CA PHE A 269 -3.85 4.74 -3.92
C PHE A 269 -3.97 5.69 -5.10
N ASN A 270 -3.20 5.43 -6.14
CA ASN A 270 -3.28 6.19 -7.37
C ASN A 270 -3.15 5.24 -8.56
N GLY A 271 -4.12 5.25 -9.44
CA GLY A 271 -4.11 4.43 -10.66
C GLY A 271 -3.06 4.86 -11.69
N GLY A 272 -2.36 5.97 -11.45
CA GLY A 272 -1.47 6.59 -12.41
C GLY A 272 -2.21 7.10 -13.64
N THR A 273 -1.55 7.87 -14.47
CA THR A 273 -2.02 8.25 -15.79
C THR A 273 -1.84 7.05 -16.74
N LEU A 274 -2.92 6.33 -17.02
CA LEU A 274 -2.92 5.27 -18.04
C LEU A 274 -2.74 5.83 -19.44
N PHE A 275 -3.11 7.09 -19.65
CA PHE A 275 -3.09 7.77 -20.95
C PHE A 275 -2.27 9.06 -20.85
N SER A 276 -1.61 9.43 -21.93
CA SER A 276 -0.70 10.60 -22.01
C SER A 276 -1.38 11.96 -21.80
N ASP A 277 -2.68 12.03 -21.95
CA ASP A 277 -3.47 13.24 -21.77
C ASP A 277 -4.35 13.05 -20.55
N ALA A 278 -4.67 14.06 -19.81
CA ALA A 278 -5.43 14.09 -18.56
C ALA A 278 -6.69 13.17 -18.48
N GLN A 279 -6.87 12.30 -19.47
CA GLN A 279 -7.93 11.30 -19.54
C GLN A 279 -7.55 10.05 -18.72
N ASN A 280 -8.34 9.74 -17.73
CA ASN A 280 -8.16 8.56 -16.86
C ASN A 280 -9.32 7.58 -16.98
N TYR A 281 -9.89 7.44 -18.16
CA TYR A 281 -10.96 6.49 -18.43
C TYR A 281 -10.83 5.91 -19.83
N LEU A 282 -11.41 4.73 -20.04
CA LEU A 282 -11.63 4.15 -21.35
C LEU A 282 -13.05 4.44 -21.79
N THR A 283 -13.22 4.84 -23.05
CA THR A 283 -14.53 5.10 -23.64
C THR A 283 -15.06 3.83 -24.29
N PHE A 284 -16.27 3.47 -23.97
CA PHE A 284 -16.92 2.31 -24.58
C PHE A 284 -17.18 2.55 -26.08
N ALA A 285 -16.81 1.58 -26.92
CA ALA A 285 -17.07 1.63 -28.34
C ALA A 285 -18.00 0.50 -28.83
N ALA A 286 -17.77 -0.75 -28.37
CA ALA A 286 -18.62 -1.87 -28.72
C ALA A 286 -18.51 -3.04 -27.74
N TYR A 287 -19.56 -3.83 -27.61
CA TYR A 287 -19.60 -5.08 -26.88
C TYR A 287 -19.84 -6.24 -27.83
N SER A 288 -18.96 -7.22 -27.84
CA SER A 288 -19.02 -8.37 -28.75
C SER A 288 -19.48 -9.66 -28.12
N GLY A 289 -19.75 -9.67 -26.80
CA GLY A 289 -20.21 -10.86 -26.09
C GLY A 289 -19.08 -11.78 -25.63
N ALA A 290 -19.42 -13.05 -25.35
CA ALA A 290 -18.47 -14.04 -24.87
C ALA A 290 -17.48 -14.45 -25.96
N ASP A 291 -16.20 -14.57 -25.59
CA ASP A 291 -15.10 -15.01 -26.44
C ASP A 291 -14.49 -16.28 -25.87
N SER A 292 -14.78 -17.42 -26.50
CA SER A 292 -14.32 -18.73 -26.03
C SER A 292 -12.82 -18.92 -26.19
N THR A 293 -12.20 -18.28 -27.21
CA THR A 293 -10.76 -18.33 -27.44
C THR A 293 -10.05 -17.56 -26.34
N ALA A 294 -10.48 -16.34 -26.06
CA ALA A 294 -9.94 -15.54 -24.97
C ALA A 294 -10.15 -16.20 -23.59
N SER A 295 -11.28 -16.89 -23.38
CA SER A 295 -11.50 -17.66 -22.13
C SER A 295 -10.44 -18.72 -21.91
N ALA A 296 -10.04 -19.45 -22.98
CA ALA A 296 -8.97 -20.46 -22.91
C ALA A 296 -7.58 -19.80 -22.72
N ASP A 297 -7.29 -18.74 -23.45
CA ASP A 297 -6.01 -18.04 -23.42
C ASP A 297 -5.72 -17.41 -22.05
N TYR A 298 -6.73 -16.85 -21.39
CA TYR A 298 -6.59 -16.23 -20.07
C TYR A 298 -6.95 -17.15 -18.91
N GLY A 299 -7.31 -18.41 -19.17
CA GLY A 299 -7.58 -19.43 -18.15
C GLY A 299 -8.80 -19.11 -17.25
N VAL A 300 -9.77 -18.37 -17.78
CA VAL A 300 -11.01 -18.00 -17.08
C VAL A 300 -12.20 -18.77 -17.59
N THR A 301 -13.22 -18.94 -16.76
CA THR A 301 -14.45 -19.67 -17.15
C THR A 301 -15.16 -19.00 -18.32
N SER A 302 -15.16 -17.68 -18.38
CA SER A 302 -15.74 -16.88 -19.47
C SER A 302 -14.98 -15.57 -19.59
N ALA A 303 -14.68 -15.16 -20.80
CA ALA A 303 -14.12 -13.85 -21.12
C ALA A 303 -15.10 -13.12 -22.07
N TYR A 304 -15.38 -11.87 -21.77
CA TYR A 304 -16.32 -11.07 -22.55
C TYR A 304 -15.56 -9.90 -23.18
N LYS A 305 -15.69 -9.77 -24.51
CA LYS A 305 -14.94 -8.83 -25.30
C LYS A 305 -15.62 -7.47 -25.37
N ILE A 306 -14.88 -6.45 -24.95
CA ILE A 306 -15.29 -5.03 -25.06
C ILE A 306 -14.27 -4.31 -25.93
N THR A 307 -14.74 -3.52 -26.87
CA THR A 307 -13.92 -2.61 -27.68
C THR A 307 -13.95 -1.23 -27.03
N VAL A 308 -12.78 -0.61 -26.90
CA VAL A 308 -12.64 0.75 -26.39
C VAL A 308 -12.23 1.70 -27.54
N ALA A 309 -12.56 2.96 -27.40
CA ALA A 309 -12.29 3.96 -28.43
C ALA A 309 -10.81 4.39 -28.45
N GLU A 310 -10.13 4.27 -27.34
CA GLU A 310 -8.74 4.68 -27.19
C GLU A 310 -7.77 3.69 -27.84
N THR A 311 -6.65 4.22 -28.31
CA THR A 311 -5.54 3.40 -28.82
C THR A 311 -4.73 2.85 -27.64
N LEU A 312 -4.80 1.53 -27.41
CA LEU A 312 -4.02 0.88 -26.39
C LEU A 312 -2.56 0.70 -26.85
N THR A 313 -1.61 1.15 -26.06
CA THR A 313 -0.19 0.80 -26.22
C THR A 313 0.12 -0.51 -25.47
N ALA A 314 1.26 -1.14 -25.77
CA ALA A 314 1.66 -2.37 -25.07
C ALA A 314 1.79 -2.16 -23.56
N ALA A 315 2.30 -1.00 -23.12
CA ALA A 315 2.41 -0.62 -21.72
C ALA A 315 1.02 -0.49 -21.05
N ILE A 316 0.08 0.21 -21.72
CA ILE A 316 -1.29 0.38 -21.23
C ILE A 316 -2.02 -0.97 -21.16
N ALA A 317 -1.93 -1.78 -22.20
CA ALA A 317 -2.57 -3.10 -22.24
C ALA A 317 -2.04 -4.00 -21.10
N SER A 318 -0.73 -4.01 -20.88
CA SER A 318 -0.13 -4.74 -19.76
C SER A 318 -0.57 -4.21 -18.39
N ALA A 319 -0.66 -2.89 -18.24
CA ALA A 319 -1.08 -2.25 -16.99
C ALA A 319 -2.58 -2.45 -16.67
N LEU A 320 -3.42 -2.70 -17.69
CA LEU A 320 -4.86 -2.92 -17.50
C LEU A 320 -5.19 -4.33 -17.00
N VAL A 321 -4.39 -5.34 -17.33
CA VAL A 321 -4.67 -6.73 -16.94
C VAL A 321 -4.65 -6.90 -15.44
N GLY A 322 -5.69 -7.53 -14.89
CA GLY A 322 -5.88 -7.73 -13.45
C GLY A 322 -6.53 -6.54 -12.73
N ARG A 323 -6.71 -5.39 -13.38
CA ARG A 323 -7.37 -4.24 -12.78
C ARG A 323 -8.88 -4.38 -12.77
N LYS A 324 -9.50 -3.75 -11.78
CA LYS A 324 -10.94 -3.57 -11.69
C LYS A 324 -11.31 -2.23 -12.29
N ILE A 325 -12.25 -2.23 -13.23
CA ILE A 325 -12.80 -1.03 -13.84
C ILE A 325 -14.23 -0.81 -13.37
N HIS A 326 -14.60 0.44 -13.19
CA HIS A 326 -15.95 0.85 -12.79
C HIS A 326 -16.66 1.44 -13.99
N VAL A 327 -17.81 0.87 -14.31
CA VAL A 327 -18.65 1.33 -15.42
C VAL A 327 -19.42 2.57 -15.00
N TYR A 328 -19.21 3.67 -15.69
CA TYR A 328 -19.97 4.90 -15.53
C TYR A 328 -20.96 5.04 -16.68
N ASP A 329 -22.23 4.94 -16.37
CA ASP A 329 -23.32 5.19 -17.30
C ASP A 329 -23.49 6.71 -17.44
N THR A 330 -23.12 7.23 -18.59
CA THR A 330 -23.16 8.68 -18.88
C THR A 330 -24.61 9.18 -18.96
N SER A 331 -25.55 8.34 -19.37
CA SER A 331 -26.97 8.71 -19.46
C SER A 331 -27.64 8.76 -18.09
N ALA A 332 -27.29 7.85 -17.21
CA ALA A 332 -27.76 7.82 -15.83
C ALA A 332 -26.93 8.72 -14.89
N THR A 333 -25.77 9.22 -15.36
CA THR A 333 -24.79 9.97 -14.56
C THR A 333 -24.39 9.25 -13.27
N ALA A 334 -24.26 7.92 -13.36
CA ALA A 334 -24.02 7.05 -12.21
C ALA A 334 -23.05 5.92 -12.52
N TYR A 335 -22.32 5.48 -11.49
CA TYR A 335 -21.56 4.23 -11.54
C TYR A 335 -22.50 3.05 -11.32
N THR A 336 -22.46 2.08 -12.22
CA THR A 336 -23.41 0.98 -12.26
C THR A 336 -22.82 -0.34 -11.77
N GLU A 337 -21.63 -0.70 -12.24
CA GLU A 337 -21.02 -1.98 -11.91
C GLU A 337 -19.49 -1.93 -11.95
N THR A 338 -18.87 -2.98 -11.43
CA THR A 338 -17.41 -3.17 -11.45
C THR A 338 -17.08 -4.44 -12.23
N LEU A 339 -16.17 -4.33 -13.17
CA LEU A 339 -15.70 -5.43 -14.01
C LEU A 339 -14.19 -5.63 -13.80
N GLU A 340 -13.73 -6.87 -13.83
CA GLU A 340 -12.30 -7.21 -13.74
C GLU A 340 -11.76 -7.53 -15.14
N ILE A 341 -10.67 -6.86 -15.52
CA ILE A 341 -10.00 -7.06 -16.81
C ILE A 341 -9.10 -8.28 -16.70
N VAL A 342 -9.37 -9.29 -17.49
CA VAL A 342 -8.55 -10.52 -17.57
C VAL A 342 -7.55 -10.48 -18.71
N GLY A 343 -7.78 -9.65 -19.71
CA GLY A 343 -6.87 -9.48 -20.84
C GLY A 343 -7.07 -8.18 -21.56
N ALA A 344 -6.04 -7.70 -22.25
CA ALA A 344 -6.10 -6.52 -23.11
C ALA A 344 -5.15 -6.69 -24.31
N THR A 345 -5.52 -6.15 -25.48
CA THR A 345 -4.66 -6.16 -26.68
C THR A 345 -4.53 -4.80 -27.31
N VAL A 346 -3.34 -4.54 -27.83
CA VAL A 346 -3.03 -3.33 -28.62
C VAL A 346 -3.78 -3.31 -29.95
N THR A 347 -3.80 -4.45 -30.64
CA THR A 347 -4.44 -4.56 -31.94
C THR A 347 -5.96 -4.58 -31.79
N GLY A 348 -6.62 -3.55 -32.28
CA GLY A 348 -8.07 -3.42 -32.25
C GLY A 348 -8.66 -2.80 -30.98
N GLY A 349 -7.84 -2.41 -30.00
CA GLY A 349 -8.33 -1.74 -28.78
C GLY A 349 -9.31 -2.60 -27.99
N TYR A 350 -8.96 -3.87 -27.73
CA TYR A 350 -9.85 -4.79 -27.03
C TYR A 350 -9.41 -5.01 -25.58
N ILE A 351 -10.41 -5.04 -24.71
CA ILE A 351 -10.28 -5.56 -23.33
C ILE A 351 -11.23 -6.74 -23.12
N TRP A 352 -10.82 -7.71 -22.33
CA TRP A 352 -11.67 -8.83 -21.92
C TRP A 352 -11.93 -8.75 -20.44
N VAL A 353 -13.20 -8.92 -20.08
CA VAL A 353 -13.65 -8.89 -18.68
C VAL A 353 -14.15 -10.26 -18.25
N ALA A 354 -13.94 -10.61 -16.98
CA ALA A 354 -14.31 -11.91 -16.43
C ALA A 354 -15.82 -12.15 -16.33
N LYS A 355 -16.61 -11.07 -16.34
CA LYS A 355 -18.07 -11.11 -16.20
C LYS A 355 -18.73 -10.28 -17.31
N ALA A 356 -19.85 -10.75 -17.83
CA ALA A 356 -20.66 -9.97 -18.75
C ALA A 356 -21.14 -8.67 -18.11
N PRO A 357 -21.04 -7.52 -18.78
CA PRO A 357 -21.68 -6.30 -18.34
C PRO A 357 -23.19 -6.53 -18.15
N THR A 358 -23.71 -6.10 -17.02
CA THR A 358 -25.17 -6.15 -16.72
C THR A 358 -25.85 -4.86 -17.14
N THR A 359 -25.09 -3.77 -17.18
CA THR A 359 -25.53 -2.47 -17.70
C THR A 359 -25.58 -2.50 -19.22
N THR A 360 -26.64 -1.94 -19.80
CA THR A 360 -26.72 -1.71 -21.25
C THR A 360 -25.75 -0.59 -21.61
N LEU A 361 -24.59 -0.96 -22.16
CA LEU A 361 -23.54 -0.02 -22.51
C LEU A 361 -23.91 0.79 -23.75
N SER A 362 -23.69 2.12 -23.71
CA SER A 362 -23.95 3.07 -24.79
C SER A 362 -22.66 3.55 -25.43
N ALA A 363 -22.61 3.47 -26.78
CA ALA A 363 -21.57 4.07 -27.60
C ALA A 363 -22.09 5.30 -28.40
N ALA A 364 -23.20 5.89 -27.96
CA ALA A 364 -23.80 7.03 -28.67
C ALA A 364 -22.93 8.29 -28.49
N SER A 365 -22.58 8.94 -29.60
CA SER A 365 -21.71 10.13 -29.60
C SER A 365 -22.21 11.22 -28.65
N GLY A 366 -21.33 11.61 -27.70
CA GLY A 366 -21.62 12.59 -26.66
C GLY A 366 -22.27 12.02 -25.39
N SER A 367 -22.60 10.71 -25.36
CA SER A 367 -23.11 9.99 -24.20
C SER A 367 -22.53 8.58 -24.10
N GLU A 368 -21.31 8.42 -24.57
CA GLU A 368 -20.59 7.16 -24.44
C GLU A 368 -20.32 6.83 -22.97
N ASP A 369 -20.52 5.58 -22.61
CA ASP A 369 -20.19 5.10 -21.28
C ASP A 369 -18.68 4.99 -21.08
N LYS A 370 -18.26 5.15 -19.86
CA LYS A 370 -16.85 5.25 -19.48
C LYS A 370 -16.47 4.18 -18.48
N PHE A 371 -15.25 3.69 -18.61
CA PHE A 371 -14.66 2.73 -17.68
C PHE A 371 -13.53 3.39 -16.90
N TYR A 372 -13.72 3.61 -15.62
CA TYR A 372 -12.72 4.21 -14.75
C TYR A 372 -11.91 3.14 -14.01
N PRO A 373 -10.58 3.22 -13.99
CA PRO A 373 -9.76 2.37 -13.13
C PRO A 373 -10.10 2.58 -11.67
N GLY A 374 -10.15 1.50 -10.88
CA GLY A 374 -10.61 1.55 -9.49
C GLY A 374 -9.52 1.81 -8.45
N GLU A 375 -8.30 2.17 -8.85
CA GLU A 375 -7.15 2.21 -7.95
C GLU A 375 -6.89 3.58 -7.32
N GLY A 376 -7.51 4.62 -7.82
CA GLY A 376 -7.41 5.99 -7.29
C GLY A 376 -8.73 6.74 -7.39
N GLY A 377 -8.72 8.00 -7.00
CA GLY A 377 -9.82 8.93 -7.17
C GLY A 377 -9.86 9.52 -8.57
N GLN A 378 -10.94 10.23 -8.88
CA GLN A 378 -11.16 10.87 -10.15
C GLN A 378 -11.49 12.36 -9.95
N SER A 379 -10.72 13.23 -10.58
CA SER A 379 -10.95 14.67 -10.62
C SER A 379 -11.32 15.10 -12.04
N ALA A 380 -11.84 16.29 -12.18
CA ALA A 380 -12.11 16.89 -13.50
C ALA A 380 -10.83 17.04 -14.36
N SER A 381 -9.67 17.08 -13.72
CA SER A 381 -8.36 17.22 -14.35
C SER A 381 -7.62 15.90 -14.55
N GLY A 382 -8.24 14.76 -14.28
CA GLY A 382 -7.62 13.43 -14.37
C GLY A 382 -7.63 12.64 -13.05
N PRO A 383 -6.78 11.60 -12.94
CA PRO A 383 -6.69 10.79 -11.72
C PRO A 383 -6.23 11.63 -10.53
N CYS A 384 -6.69 11.27 -9.35
CA CYS A 384 -6.19 11.87 -8.12
C CYS A 384 -5.82 10.80 -7.09
N ALA A 385 -4.80 11.12 -6.29
CA ALA A 385 -4.35 10.27 -5.20
C ALA A 385 -5.42 10.20 -4.09
N VAL A 386 -5.65 9.00 -3.60
CA VAL A 386 -6.48 8.72 -2.42
C VAL A 386 -5.57 8.16 -1.33
N TYR A 387 -5.60 8.77 -0.18
CA TYR A 387 -4.75 8.40 0.96
C TYR A 387 -5.54 7.57 1.95
N GLY A 388 -4.91 6.53 2.44
CA GLY A 388 -5.47 5.68 3.47
C GLY A 388 -4.98 6.06 4.86
N THR A 389 -5.80 6.70 5.65
CA THR A 389 -5.54 6.91 7.08
C THR A 389 -5.97 5.67 7.86
N MET A 390 -5.02 5.01 8.55
CA MET A 390 -5.28 3.77 9.26
C MET A 390 -5.55 4.03 10.74
N PHE A 391 -6.71 3.59 11.23
CA PHE A 391 -7.12 3.70 12.62
C PHE A 391 -7.01 2.34 13.30
N PHE A 392 -6.36 2.29 14.46
CA PHE A 392 -6.09 1.07 15.20
C PHE A 392 -6.59 1.11 16.64
N GLY A 393 -7.26 0.02 17.04
CA GLY A 393 -7.40 -0.38 18.43
C GLY A 393 -6.29 -1.34 18.83
N LYS A 394 -6.24 -1.71 20.10
CA LYS A 394 -5.22 -2.62 20.63
C LYS A 394 -5.32 -4.02 20.01
N ASP A 395 -4.17 -4.59 19.66
CA ASP A 395 -4.04 -5.94 19.09
C ASP A 395 -4.85 -6.14 17.79
N ALA A 396 -4.95 -5.12 16.94
CA ALA A 396 -5.67 -5.22 15.67
C ALA A 396 -4.98 -6.19 14.71
N PHE A 397 -3.66 -6.19 14.67
CA PHE A 397 -2.82 -7.06 13.85
C PHE A 397 -1.61 -7.58 14.63
N GLY A 398 -1.02 -8.65 14.14
CA GLY A 398 0.18 -9.27 14.70
C GLY A 398 1.37 -9.13 13.76
N VAL A 399 2.54 -8.91 14.34
CA VAL A 399 3.84 -8.92 13.67
C VAL A 399 4.70 -10.00 14.30
N VAL A 400 5.27 -10.87 13.48
CA VAL A 400 6.16 -11.94 13.94
C VAL A 400 7.59 -11.41 14.00
N ASP A 401 8.26 -11.66 15.11
CA ASP A 401 9.65 -11.33 15.35
C ASP A 401 10.42 -12.63 15.62
N PRO A 402 11.06 -13.25 14.61
CA PRO A 402 11.78 -14.51 14.76
C PRO A 402 13.09 -14.32 15.53
N GLU A 403 13.41 -15.26 16.42
CA GLU A 403 14.64 -15.28 17.21
C GLU A 403 15.88 -15.37 16.32
N GLY A 404 16.77 -14.39 16.42
CA GLY A 404 18.04 -14.35 15.69
C GLY A 404 17.91 -14.05 14.21
N MET A 405 16.72 -13.64 13.73
CA MET A 405 16.44 -13.28 12.33
C MET A 405 15.86 -11.86 12.22
N GLY A 406 16.13 -11.03 13.21
CA GLY A 406 15.92 -9.60 13.12
C GLY A 406 16.74 -8.99 11.98
N MET A 407 16.58 -7.71 11.70
CA MET A 407 17.35 -7.04 10.65
C MET A 407 18.86 -7.14 10.93
N GLU A 408 19.56 -7.87 10.06
CA GLU A 408 21.01 -8.08 10.12
C GLU A 408 21.66 -7.39 8.92
N MET A 409 22.59 -6.48 9.20
CA MET A 409 23.46 -5.90 8.18
C MET A 409 24.63 -6.84 7.93
N ILE A 410 24.88 -7.15 6.67
CA ILE A 410 25.94 -8.07 6.25
C ILE A 410 26.90 -7.31 5.33
N ILE A 411 28.10 -7.03 5.84
CA ILE A 411 29.19 -6.45 5.07
C ILE A 411 30.22 -7.55 4.81
N LYS A 412 30.55 -7.78 3.55
CA LYS A 412 31.59 -8.73 3.16
C LYS A 412 32.65 -8.05 2.34
N ASP A 413 33.88 -8.15 2.80
CA ASP A 413 35.05 -7.68 2.08
C ASP A 413 35.32 -8.54 0.84
N ALA A 414 36.07 -7.99 -0.10
CA ALA A 414 36.44 -8.65 -1.34
C ALA A 414 37.05 -10.06 -1.17
N SER A 415 37.81 -10.28 -0.08
CA SER A 415 38.39 -11.58 0.26
C SER A 415 37.38 -12.63 0.68
N GLN A 416 36.19 -12.25 1.12
CA GLN A 416 35.15 -13.15 1.64
C GLN A 416 34.15 -13.58 0.56
N ILE A 417 34.11 -12.92 -0.59
CA ILE A 417 33.12 -13.14 -1.65
C ILE A 417 33.57 -14.26 -2.61
N GLY A 418 34.87 -14.60 -2.64
CA GLY A 418 35.39 -15.73 -3.37
C GLY A 418 35.53 -15.52 -4.88
N GLY A 419 35.66 -14.31 -5.37
CA GLY A 419 36.03 -14.03 -6.76
C GLY A 419 37.53 -14.31 -7.01
N PRO A 420 37.95 -14.70 -8.23
CA PRO A 420 39.34 -15.05 -8.51
C PRO A 420 40.35 -13.93 -8.35
N LEU A 421 39.89 -12.66 -8.32
CA LEU A 421 40.70 -11.46 -8.19
C LEU A 421 40.30 -10.56 -7.03
N ASN A 422 39.31 -10.95 -6.21
CA ASN A 422 38.81 -10.18 -5.06
C ASN A 422 38.51 -8.70 -5.39
N GLN A 423 37.72 -8.46 -6.45
CA GLN A 423 37.56 -7.12 -7.03
C GLN A 423 36.35 -6.34 -6.48
N PHE A 424 35.54 -6.92 -5.60
CA PHE A 424 34.35 -6.23 -5.09
C PHE A 424 33.98 -6.65 -3.67
N SER A 425 33.50 -5.68 -2.89
CA SER A 425 32.91 -5.85 -1.57
C SER A 425 31.39 -5.77 -1.68
N THR A 426 30.66 -6.36 -0.75
CA THR A 426 29.19 -6.27 -0.74
C THR A 426 28.68 -5.78 0.60
N VAL A 427 27.68 -4.91 0.52
CA VAL A 427 26.89 -4.45 1.67
C VAL A 427 25.43 -4.85 1.42
N GLY A 428 24.81 -5.48 2.38
CA GLY A 428 23.42 -5.90 2.25
C GLY A 428 22.74 -6.12 3.59
N TYR A 429 21.43 -6.26 3.56
CA TYR A 429 20.65 -6.63 4.74
C TYR A 429 19.77 -7.82 4.45
N LYS A 430 19.41 -8.54 5.50
CA LYS A 430 18.36 -9.56 5.48
C LYS A 430 17.60 -9.53 6.80
N PHE A 431 16.33 -9.87 6.75
CA PHE A 431 15.49 -10.07 7.92
C PHE A 431 14.35 -11.03 7.60
N GLU A 432 13.73 -11.59 8.61
CA GLU A 432 12.52 -12.37 8.48
C GLU A 432 11.37 -11.69 9.21
N THR A 433 10.22 -11.63 8.58
CA THR A 433 9.01 -11.08 9.18
C THR A 433 7.75 -11.73 8.59
N ALA A 434 6.68 -11.62 9.33
CA ALA A 434 5.34 -11.90 8.83
C ALA A 434 4.34 -11.02 9.57
N THR A 435 3.32 -10.57 8.86
CA THR A 435 2.25 -9.75 9.43
C THR A 435 0.90 -10.32 9.06
N LYS A 436 -0.06 -10.27 9.99
CA LYS A 436 -1.43 -10.69 9.72
C LYS A 436 -2.44 -9.88 10.52
N ILE A 437 -3.55 -9.53 9.89
CA ILE A 437 -4.69 -8.91 10.56
C ILE A 437 -5.33 -9.93 11.48
N LEU A 438 -5.35 -9.67 12.80
CA LEU A 438 -5.93 -10.56 13.81
C LEU A 438 -7.42 -10.27 14.03
N TYR A 439 -7.79 -9.01 14.08
CA TYR A 439 -9.15 -8.57 14.36
C TYR A 439 -9.55 -7.44 13.41
N GLN A 440 -10.29 -7.80 12.37
CA GLN A 440 -10.80 -6.84 11.39
C GLN A 440 -11.69 -5.74 12.02
N ASN A 441 -12.39 -6.05 13.10
CA ASN A 441 -13.26 -5.13 13.83
C ASN A 441 -12.50 -4.15 14.76
N ARG A 442 -11.18 -4.29 14.89
CA ARG A 442 -10.33 -3.39 15.70
C ARG A 442 -9.52 -2.41 14.85
N MET A 443 -9.72 -2.44 13.54
CA MET A 443 -9.11 -1.50 12.63
C MET A 443 -10.13 -0.92 11.66
N ALA A 444 -9.88 0.30 11.22
CA ALA A 444 -10.63 0.93 10.15
C ALA A 444 -9.67 1.73 9.28
N ARG A 445 -9.87 1.68 7.97
CA ARG A 445 -9.16 2.51 7.00
C ARG A 445 -10.10 3.61 6.54
N VAL A 446 -9.71 4.85 6.76
CA VAL A 446 -10.40 6.01 6.18
C VAL A 446 -9.67 6.39 4.91
N GLU A 447 -10.39 6.42 3.82
CA GLU A 447 -9.87 6.85 2.53
C GLU A 447 -10.34 8.26 2.24
N SER A 448 -9.40 9.16 1.96
CA SER A 448 -9.64 10.57 1.67
C SER A 448 -8.68 11.08 0.60
N CYS A 449 -9.08 12.10 -0.14
CA CYS A 449 -8.16 12.88 -0.96
C CYS A 449 -7.53 14.00 -0.13
N SER A 450 -6.59 14.73 -0.72
CA SER A 450 -5.99 15.92 -0.12
C SER A 450 -6.09 17.13 -1.03
N ALA A 451 -6.28 18.30 -0.43
CA ALA A 451 -6.21 19.56 -1.13
C ALA A 451 -4.77 20.02 -1.37
N TYR A 452 -3.80 19.50 -0.58
CA TYR A 452 -2.39 19.83 -0.71
C TYR A 452 -1.76 19.17 -1.94
N SER A 453 -2.00 17.87 -2.13
CA SER A 453 -1.49 17.11 -3.26
C SER A 453 -2.57 16.13 -3.75
N GLY A 454 -2.78 16.09 -5.06
CA GLY A 454 -3.66 15.13 -5.72
C GLY A 454 -2.90 14.23 -6.70
N THR A 455 -1.57 14.37 -6.81
CA THR A 455 -0.75 13.74 -7.86
C THR A 455 0.35 12.84 -7.29
N ASP A 456 0.35 12.58 -5.98
CA ASP A 456 1.33 11.71 -5.37
C ASP A 456 1.21 10.29 -5.95
N ASP A 457 2.35 9.66 -6.23
CA ASP A 457 2.42 8.31 -6.75
C ASP A 457 1.96 7.29 -5.71
N ALA A 458 1.39 6.18 -6.18
CA ALA A 458 1.07 5.06 -5.31
C ALA A 458 2.35 4.45 -4.72
N ASN A 459 2.28 4.09 -3.44
CA ASN A 459 3.41 3.54 -2.69
C ASN A 459 3.16 2.11 -2.17
#